data_b8e0332fe2263d411ab49c67f2eaae85
#
_entry.id   b8e0332fe2263d411ab49c67f2eaae85
#
_cell.length_a   1.000
_cell.length_b   1.000
_cell.length_c   1.000
_cell.angle_alpha   90.00
_cell.angle_beta   90.00
_cell.angle_gamma   90.00
#
_symmetry.space_group_name_H-M   'P 1'
#
loop_
_entity.id
_entity.type
_entity.pdbx_description
1 polymer ?
#
loop_
_entity_poly.entity_id
_entity_poly.type
_entity_poly.pdbx_seq_one_letter_code
_entity_poly.pdbx_strand_id
1 'polypeptide(L)'
;MHFSVLTTAALAGSAMALPSLPSLFSRQDAKCLTRAEAKDVVDIYVQLIANYTDEVCEKYCADEFVDRSDSINTFIFRPLGEPTFATKKIFMEAQNTNPPFPVVIDAIDAVDCEAVALRWHATFGAAMKPSRGITIIGTTKRLGYPQITSLDVEFNSLIWLLNMGGNYTWEG
;
A
#
# COMPACT_ATOMS: atom_id res chain seq x y z
N MET A 1 -85.35 0.40 27.20
CA MET A 1 -84.11 0.54 27.99
C MET A 1 -83.24 -0.65 27.58
N HIS A 2 -82.22 -0.43 26.71
CA HIS A 2 -81.31 -1.48 26.29
C HIS A 2 -79.91 -1.12 26.84
N PHE A 3 -79.41 -1.97 27.68
CA PHE A 3 -78.02 -1.88 28.13
C PHE A 3 -77.11 -2.64 27.20
N SER A 4 -76.18 -1.97 26.53
CA SER A 4 -75.12 -2.58 25.77
C SER A 4 -73.87 -2.75 26.67
N VAL A 5 -73.46 -3.99 26.82
CA VAL A 5 -72.21 -4.35 27.51
C VAL A 5 -71.06 -4.29 26.52
N LEU A 6 -70.12 -3.39 26.73
CA LEU A 6 -68.88 -3.33 25.97
C LEU A 6 -67.85 -4.30 26.64
N THR A 7 -67.49 -5.34 25.92
CA THR A 7 -66.38 -6.23 26.27
C THR A 7 -65.05 -5.70 25.72
N THR A 8 -64.18 -5.24 26.59
CA THR A 8 -62.82 -4.87 26.25
C THR A 8 -61.93 -6.13 26.15
N ALA A 9 -61.48 -6.46 24.94
CA ALA A 9 -60.46 -7.49 24.72
C ALA A 9 -59.07 -6.92 24.93
N ALA A 10 -58.37 -7.41 25.90
CA ALA A 10 -56.95 -7.10 26.17
C ALA A 10 -56.07 -7.89 25.19
N LEU A 11 -55.41 -7.21 24.24
CA LEU A 11 -54.38 -7.82 23.40
C LEU A 11 -53.08 -7.88 24.19
N ALA A 12 -52.73 -9.12 24.58
CA ALA A 12 -51.40 -9.41 25.15
C ALA A 12 -50.38 -9.41 23.97
N GLY A 13 -49.62 -8.33 23.88
CA GLY A 13 -48.52 -8.24 22.93
C GLY A 13 -47.34 -9.11 23.36
N SER A 14 -47.12 -10.22 22.67
CA SER A 14 -45.93 -11.04 22.83
C SER A 14 -44.74 -10.27 22.20
N ALA A 15 -43.87 -9.71 23.05
CA ALA A 15 -42.57 -9.17 22.64
C ALA A 15 -41.69 -10.34 22.17
N MET A 16 -41.60 -10.55 20.86
CA MET A 16 -40.58 -11.43 20.28
C MET A 16 -39.24 -10.71 20.44
N ALA A 17 -38.41 -11.25 21.35
CA ALA A 17 -37.00 -10.89 21.41
C ALA A 17 -36.33 -11.30 20.08
N LEU A 18 -35.97 -10.34 19.27
CA LEU A 18 -35.13 -10.59 18.09
C LEU A 18 -33.79 -11.15 18.58
N PRO A 19 -33.31 -12.29 18.05
CA PRO A 19 -31.97 -12.76 18.35
C PRO A 19 -31.00 -11.66 17.94
N SER A 20 -30.13 -11.25 18.89
CA SER A 20 -29.03 -10.32 18.64
C SER A 20 -28.19 -10.93 17.51
N LEU A 21 -28.26 -10.32 16.32
CA LEU A 21 -27.37 -10.65 15.23
C LEU A 21 -25.92 -10.46 15.75
N PRO A 22 -25.06 -11.49 15.69
CA PRO A 22 -23.67 -11.31 16.00
C PRO A 22 -23.14 -10.20 15.10
N SER A 23 -22.47 -9.22 15.69
CA SER A 23 -21.93 -8.08 14.97
C SER A 23 -21.07 -8.58 13.81
N LEU A 24 -21.53 -8.38 12.57
CA LEU A 24 -20.80 -8.68 11.34
C LEU A 24 -19.53 -7.81 11.19
N PHE A 25 -19.18 -7.02 12.20
CA PHE A 25 -18.11 -6.03 12.17
C PHE A 25 -16.95 -6.30 13.13
N SER A 26 -16.62 -7.54 13.48
CA SER A 26 -15.34 -7.78 14.15
C SER A 26 -14.88 -9.23 14.05
N ARG A 27 -14.44 -9.60 12.85
CA ARG A 27 -13.29 -10.47 12.69
C ARG A 27 -12.36 -9.74 11.73
N GLN A 28 -11.53 -8.84 12.27
CA GLN A 28 -10.22 -8.64 11.66
C GLN A 28 -9.56 -10.02 11.77
N ASP A 29 -9.55 -10.74 10.66
CA ASP A 29 -8.81 -11.98 10.59
C ASP A 29 -7.39 -11.68 11.04
N ALA A 30 -6.81 -12.54 11.87
CA ALA A 30 -5.43 -12.38 12.35
C ALA A 30 -4.40 -12.28 11.21
N LYS A 31 -4.85 -12.48 9.98
CA LYS A 31 -4.09 -12.36 8.73
C LYS A 31 -4.12 -10.96 8.12
N CYS A 32 -5.13 -10.13 8.41
CA CYS A 32 -5.22 -8.77 7.86
C CYS A 32 -4.24 -7.82 8.56
N LEU A 33 -3.76 -6.80 7.82
CA LEU A 33 -2.95 -5.72 8.37
C LEU A 33 -3.78 -4.86 9.32
N THR A 34 -3.23 -4.56 10.48
CA THR A 34 -3.69 -3.47 11.33
C THR A 34 -3.12 -2.15 10.81
N ARG A 35 -3.68 -1.01 11.23
CA ARG A 35 -3.12 0.31 10.89
C ARG A 35 -1.69 0.51 11.40
N ALA A 36 -1.35 -0.07 12.54
CA ALA A 36 0.02 -0.01 13.08
C ALA A 36 0.98 -0.79 12.17
N GLU A 37 0.63 -2.03 11.82
CA GLU A 37 1.43 -2.85 10.89
C GLU A 37 1.55 -2.21 9.49
N ALA A 38 0.49 -1.56 8.99
CA ALA A 38 0.56 -0.82 7.74
C ALA A 38 1.56 0.34 7.81
N LYS A 39 1.62 1.04 8.96
CA LYS A 39 2.64 2.07 9.17
C LYS A 39 4.04 1.46 9.19
N ASP A 40 4.24 0.34 9.88
CA ASP A 40 5.52 -0.37 9.91
C ASP A 40 5.96 -0.79 8.51
N VAL A 41 5.03 -1.30 7.68
CA VAL A 41 5.28 -1.64 6.26
C VAL A 41 5.74 -0.42 5.47
N VAL A 42 5.10 0.74 5.68
CA VAL A 42 5.49 1.99 5.02
C VAL A 42 6.87 2.48 5.50
N ASP A 43 7.16 2.38 6.79
CA ASP A 43 8.47 2.73 7.34
C ASP A 43 9.58 1.81 6.75
N ILE A 44 9.29 0.50 6.58
CA ILE A 44 10.19 -0.45 5.92
C ILE A 44 10.37 -0.07 4.44
N TYR A 45 9.30 0.27 3.72
CA TYR A 45 9.39 0.74 2.33
C TYR A 45 10.32 1.95 2.20
N VAL A 46 10.19 2.95 3.10
CA VAL A 46 11.09 4.11 3.11
C VAL A 46 12.53 3.68 3.35
N GLN A 47 12.79 2.72 4.25
CA GLN A 47 14.14 2.20 4.48
C GLN A 47 14.70 1.50 3.23
N LEU A 48 13.91 0.67 2.54
CA LEU A 48 14.32 -0.02 1.31
C LEU A 48 14.71 0.94 0.18
N ILE A 49 14.15 2.16 0.16
CA ILE A 49 14.40 3.13 -0.91
C ILE A 49 15.41 4.20 -0.50
N ALA A 50 15.32 4.73 0.72
CA ALA A 50 16.13 5.87 1.16
C ALA A 50 17.37 5.48 1.98
N ASN A 51 17.36 4.34 2.66
CA ASN A 51 18.43 3.88 3.53
C ASN A 51 18.59 2.36 3.43
N TYR A 52 18.75 1.87 2.21
CA TYR A 52 18.79 0.44 1.91
C TYR A 52 19.91 -0.29 2.68
N THR A 53 19.56 -1.46 3.20
CA THR A 53 20.51 -2.48 3.64
C THR A 53 20.00 -3.88 3.28
N ASP A 54 20.92 -4.80 3.01
CA ASP A 54 20.57 -6.19 2.70
C ASP A 54 19.81 -6.86 3.84
N GLU A 55 20.14 -6.58 5.09
CA GLU A 55 19.48 -7.16 6.27
C GLU A 55 18.00 -6.77 6.34
N VAL A 56 17.65 -5.54 5.98
CA VAL A 56 16.26 -5.07 5.96
C VAL A 56 15.49 -5.79 4.85
N CYS A 57 16.07 -5.88 3.65
CA CYS A 57 15.43 -6.58 2.53
C CYS A 57 15.31 -8.09 2.80
N GLU A 58 16.37 -8.72 3.33
CA GLU A 58 16.33 -10.16 3.66
C GLU A 58 15.24 -10.49 4.68
N LYS A 59 15.04 -9.64 5.67
CA LYS A 59 14.04 -9.85 6.71
C LYS A 59 12.61 -9.57 6.24
N TYR A 60 12.42 -8.48 5.51
CA TYR A 60 11.08 -7.93 5.26
C TYR A 60 10.57 -8.09 3.83
N CYS A 61 11.43 -8.40 2.86
CA CYS A 61 10.96 -8.81 1.54
C CYS A 61 10.76 -10.32 1.51
N ALA A 62 9.59 -10.77 1.09
CA ALA A 62 9.28 -12.19 0.93
C ALA A 62 10.15 -12.82 -0.16
N ASP A 63 10.27 -14.16 -0.18
CA ASP A 63 11.06 -14.85 -1.20
C ASP A 63 10.50 -14.66 -2.60
N GLU A 64 9.16 -14.53 -2.73
CA GLU A 64 8.44 -14.23 -3.97
C GLU A 64 8.38 -12.75 -4.34
N PHE A 65 9.17 -11.89 -3.68
CA PHE A 65 9.18 -10.45 -3.92
C PHE A 65 9.39 -10.09 -5.39
N VAL A 66 8.61 -9.10 -5.86
CA VAL A 66 8.72 -8.52 -7.20
C VAL A 66 8.49 -7.01 -7.14
N ASP A 67 9.22 -6.25 -7.95
CA ASP A 67 9.03 -4.81 -8.13
C ASP A 67 8.60 -4.50 -9.56
N ARG A 68 7.62 -3.61 -9.74
CA ARG A 68 7.07 -3.17 -11.02
C ARG A 68 6.99 -1.67 -11.06
N SER A 69 7.48 -1.09 -12.15
CA SER A 69 7.36 0.34 -12.41
C SER A 69 7.63 0.65 -13.87
N ASP A 70 6.64 1.04 -14.60
CA ASP A 70 6.84 1.54 -15.97
C ASP A 70 7.59 2.88 -15.97
N SER A 71 7.43 3.67 -14.91
CA SER A 71 8.21 4.88 -14.68
C SER A 71 9.72 4.58 -14.63
N ILE A 72 10.15 3.54 -13.91
CA ILE A 72 11.56 3.12 -13.85
C ILE A 72 11.97 2.45 -15.16
N ASN A 73 11.15 1.52 -15.69
CA ASN A 73 11.44 0.80 -16.92
C ASN A 73 11.75 1.74 -18.08
N THR A 74 11.07 2.90 -18.16
CA THR A 74 11.34 3.96 -19.13
C THR A 74 12.79 4.47 -19.06
N PHE A 75 13.36 4.64 -17.86
CA PHE A 75 14.73 5.14 -17.69
C PHE A 75 15.80 4.10 -17.96
N ILE A 76 15.53 2.85 -17.62
CA ILE A 76 16.50 1.76 -17.78
C ILE A 76 16.32 0.98 -19.10
N PHE A 77 15.47 1.50 -19.99
CA PHE A 77 15.19 0.93 -21.32
C PHE A 77 14.70 -0.51 -21.28
N ARG A 78 13.86 -0.84 -20.29
CA ARG A 78 13.16 -2.11 -20.22
C ARG A 78 11.78 -2.04 -20.87
N PRO A 79 11.21 -3.16 -21.35
CA PRO A 79 9.84 -3.21 -21.86
C PRO A 79 8.84 -2.75 -20.78
N LEU A 80 7.84 -1.97 -21.19
CA LEU A 80 6.74 -1.56 -20.33
C LEU A 80 5.84 -2.77 -20.06
N GLY A 81 5.23 -2.79 -18.87
CA GLY A 81 4.37 -3.89 -18.39
C GLY A 81 5.14 -5.09 -17.82
N GLU A 82 6.45 -5.12 -17.93
CA GLU A 82 7.29 -6.17 -17.35
C GLU A 82 7.79 -5.78 -15.94
N PRO A 83 8.11 -6.77 -15.08
CA PRO A 83 8.74 -6.47 -13.80
C PRO A 83 10.04 -5.68 -13.95
N THR A 84 10.18 -4.61 -13.18
CA THR A 84 11.43 -3.84 -13.07
C THR A 84 12.50 -4.70 -12.42
N PHE A 85 12.15 -5.31 -11.30
CA PHE A 85 13.00 -6.29 -10.61
C PHE A 85 12.18 -7.55 -10.34
N ALA A 86 12.38 -8.57 -11.18
CA ALA A 86 11.56 -9.77 -11.19
C ALA A 86 11.76 -10.68 -9.96
N THR A 87 12.80 -10.45 -9.17
CA THR A 87 13.10 -11.22 -7.95
C THR A 87 13.70 -10.34 -6.88
N LYS A 88 13.55 -10.73 -5.61
CA LYS A 88 14.22 -10.13 -4.46
C LYS A 88 15.72 -9.94 -4.70
N LYS A 89 16.41 -10.95 -5.23
CA LYS A 89 17.85 -10.88 -5.50
C LYS A 89 18.20 -9.76 -6.48
N ILE A 90 17.47 -9.64 -7.60
CA ILE A 90 17.72 -8.60 -8.60
C ILE A 90 17.44 -7.21 -8.02
N PHE A 91 16.41 -7.08 -7.18
CA PHE A 91 16.13 -5.83 -6.45
C PHE A 91 17.28 -5.45 -5.51
N MET A 92 17.78 -6.40 -4.71
CA MET A 92 18.90 -6.20 -3.80
C MET A 92 20.17 -5.76 -4.55
N GLU A 93 20.51 -6.43 -5.64
CA GLU A 93 21.66 -6.07 -6.50
C GLU A 93 21.53 -4.63 -7.05
N ALA A 94 20.32 -4.24 -7.48
CA ALA A 94 20.06 -2.89 -7.97
C ALA A 94 20.16 -1.85 -6.84
N GLN A 95 19.56 -2.09 -5.69
CA GLN A 95 19.58 -1.15 -4.57
C GLN A 95 20.98 -0.92 -4.00
N ASN A 96 21.85 -1.92 -4.00
CA ASN A 96 23.25 -1.79 -3.60
C ASN A 96 24.07 -0.86 -4.51
N THR A 97 23.58 -0.60 -5.73
CA THR A 97 24.25 0.28 -6.70
C THR A 97 23.56 1.63 -6.87
N ASN A 98 22.30 1.74 -6.48
CA ASN A 98 21.53 2.96 -6.61
C ASN A 98 21.88 3.95 -5.49
N PRO A 99 22.03 5.25 -5.80
CA PRO A 99 22.15 6.26 -4.76
C PRO A 99 20.82 6.36 -3.99
N PRO A 100 20.87 6.53 -2.66
CA PRO A 100 19.66 6.77 -1.87
C PRO A 100 19.01 8.09 -2.30
N PHE A 101 17.69 8.13 -2.31
CA PHE A 101 16.96 9.36 -2.54
C PHE A 101 15.90 9.60 -1.46
N PRO A 102 15.66 10.86 -1.08
CA PRO A 102 14.75 11.18 0.01
C PRO A 102 13.29 10.95 -0.40
N VAL A 103 12.64 9.97 0.20
CA VAL A 103 11.20 9.73 0.05
C VAL A 103 10.48 10.33 1.24
N VAL A 104 9.49 11.17 0.97
CA VAL A 104 8.58 11.74 1.97
C VAL A 104 7.18 11.19 1.72
N ILE A 105 6.61 10.53 2.71
CA ILE A 105 5.24 9.99 2.62
C ILE A 105 4.24 11.11 2.82
N ASP A 106 3.42 11.37 1.81
CA ASP A 106 2.35 12.36 1.85
C ASP A 106 1.10 11.82 2.54
N ALA A 107 0.74 10.55 2.25
CA ALA A 107 -0.42 9.89 2.85
C ALA A 107 -0.37 8.36 2.68
N ILE A 108 -0.97 7.66 3.63
CA ILE A 108 -1.41 6.26 3.48
C ILE A 108 -2.90 6.32 3.12
N ASP A 109 -3.23 6.07 1.86
CA ASP A 109 -4.57 6.28 1.33
C ASP A 109 -5.51 5.09 1.57
N ALA A 110 -4.96 3.87 1.52
CA ALA A 110 -5.74 2.66 1.78
C ALA A 110 -4.90 1.57 2.45
N VAL A 111 -5.55 0.78 3.28
CA VAL A 111 -4.99 -0.42 3.93
C VAL A 111 -5.99 -1.54 3.76
N ASP A 112 -5.56 -2.65 3.20
CA ASP A 112 -6.30 -3.89 3.06
C ASP A 112 -5.56 -5.03 3.77
N CYS A 113 -6.11 -6.25 3.71
CA CYS A 113 -5.50 -7.43 4.35
C CYS A 113 -4.10 -7.75 3.79
N GLU A 114 -3.88 -7.47 2.51
CA GLU A 114 -2.68 -7.89 1.78
C GLU A 114 -2.01 -6.73 1.02
N ALA A 115 -2.47 -5.48 1.24
CA ALA A 115 -1.91 -4.33 0.54
C ALA A 115 -2.00 -3.02 1.33
N VAL A 116 -1.05 -2.13 1.04
CA VAL A 116 -1.05 -0.73 1.49
C VAL A 116 -0.84 0.16 0.27
N ALA A 117 -1.74 1.12 0.04
CA ALA A 117 -1.59 2.14 -0.99
C ALA A 117 -1.20 3.47 -0.37
N LEU A 118 -0.19 4.13 -0.94
CA LEU A 118 0.34 5.38 -0.41
C LEU A 118 0.73 6.36 -1.52
N ARG A 119 0.76 7.64 -1.16
CA ARG A 119 1.34 8.71 -1.97
C ARG A 119 2.59 9.26 -1.31
N TRP A 120 3.52 9.64 -2.15
CA TRP A 120 4.80 10.20 -1.70
C TRP A 120 5.33 11.24 -2.68
N HIS A 121 6.34 11.98 -2.24
CA HIS A 121 7.16 12.78 -3.13
C HIS A 121 8.64 12.65 -2.76
N ALA A 122 9.50 12.97 -3.74
CA ALA A 122 10.94 13.08 -3.55
C ALA A 122 11.45 14.35 -4.23
N THR A 123 12.34 15.08 -3.54
CA THR A 123 13.00 16.29 -4.06
C THR A 123 14.50 16.07 -3.97
N PHE A 124 15.17 16.04 -5.12
CA PHE A 124 16.59 15.71 -5.18
C PHE A 124 17.23 16.23 -6.48
N GLY A 125 18.55 16.09 -6.60
CA GLY A 125 19.32 16.26 -7.83
C GLY A 125 19.37 17.69 -8.36
N ALA A 126 19.54 17.83 -9.68
CA ALA A 126 19.87 19.11 -10.32
C ALA A 126 18.70 20.12 -10.33
N ALA A 127 17.48 19.66 -10.63
CA ALA A 127 16.33 20.55 -10.74
C ALA A 127 15.63 20.84 -9.41
N MET A 128 15.85 20.03 -8.37
CA MET A 128 15.23 20.18 -7.05
C MET A 128 13.69 20.32 -7.09
N LYS A 129 13.04 19.59 -7.99
CA LYS A 129 11.59 19.62 -8.14
C LYS A 129 10.95 18.44 -7.42
N PRO A 130 9.79 18.60 -6.75
CA PRO A 130 9.09 17.50 -6.12
C PRO A 130 8.51 16.56 -7.20
N SER A 131 9.11 15.38 -7.36
CA SER A 131 8.53 14.28 -8.14
C SER A 131 7.56 13.52 -7.25
N ARG A 132 6.29 13.45 -7.66
CA ARG A 132 5.23 12.76 -6.92
C ARG A 132 5.03 11.37 -7.46
N GLY A 133 4.75 10.43 -6.55
CA GLY A 133 4.47 9.05 -6.90
C GLY A 133 3.37 8.43 -6.05
N ILE A 134 2.92 7.29 -6.53
CA ILE A 134 2.00 6.37 -5.85
C ILE A 134 2.69 5.03 -5.79
N THR A 135 2.58 4.36 -4.65
CA THR A 135 3.04 2.98 -4.49
C THR A 135 1.92 2.14 -3.90
N ILE A 136 1.72 0.96 -4.47
CA ILE A 136 0.93 -0.10 -3.86
C ILE A 136 1.92 -1.15 -3.38
N ILE A 137 1.93 -1.41 -2.06
CA ILE A 137 2.80 -2.39 -1.42
C ILE A 137 1.97 -3.65 -1.17
N GLY A 138 2.27 -4.74 -1.87
CA GLY A 138 1.72 -6.04 -1.56
C GLY A 138 2.38 -6.65 -0.33
N THR A 139 1.62 -7.34 0.51
CA THR A 139 2.12 -7.89 1.77
C THR A 139 1.62 -9.30 2.05
N THR A 140 2.34 -10.00 2.92
CA THR A 140 1.91 -11.28 3.53
C THR A 140 2.29 -11.31 5.00
N LYS A 141 1.57 -12.13 5.79
CA LYS A 141 1.87 -12.37 7.23
C LYS A 141 2.17 -13.84 7.53
N ARG A 142 2.76 -14.56 6.61
CA ARG A 142 3.04 -16.00 6.76
C ARG A 142 3.95 -16.32 7.96
N LEU A 143 4.87 -15.43 8.29
CA LEU A 143 5.80 -15.58 9.41
C LEU A 143 5.33 -14.93 10.71
N GLY A 144 4.05 -14.49 10.79
CA GLY A 144 3.50 -13.81 11.96
C GLY A 144 3.82 -12.33 12.06
N TYR A 145 4.57 -11.77 11.09
CA TYR A 145 4.80 -10.34 10.90
C TYR A 145 4.66 -9.99 9.41
N PRO A 146 4.39 -8.71 9.07
CA PRO A 146 4.26 -8.32 7.68
C PRO A 146 5.57 -8.45 6.91
N GLN A 147 5.51 -9.06 5.72
CA GLN A 147 6.57 -9.06 4.72
C GLN A 147 6.02 -8.45 3.43
N ILE A 148 6.86 -7.76 2.68
CA ILE A 148 6.53 -7.16 1.39
C ILE A 148 6.69 -8.23 0.30
N THR A 149 5.63 -8.47 -0.47
CA THR A 149 5.61 -9.41 -1.59
C THR A 149 5.73 -8.72 -2.94
N SER A 150 5.28 -7.46 -3.03
CA SER A 150 5.44 -6.66 -4.24
C SER A 150 5.51 -5.16 -3.95
N LEU A 151 6.16 -4.45 -4.86
CA LEU A 151 6.07 -3.02 -5.01
C LEU A 151 5.55 -2.72 -6.42
N ASP A 152 4.45 -1.97 -6.51
CA ASP A 152 3.95 -1.43 -7.76
C ASP A 152 4.05 0.09 -7.65
N VAL A 153 5.02 0.69 -8.38
CA VAL A 153 5.48 2.07 -8.17
C VAL A 153 5.34 2.88 -9.44
N GLU A 154 4.55 3.97 -9.37
CA GLU A 154 4.49 4.92 -10.49
C GLU A 154 4.71 6.35 -10.01
N PHE A 155 5.41 7.15 -10.81
CA PHE A 155 5.74 8.52 -10.46
C PHE A 155 5.89 9.43 -11.70
N ASN A 156 6.02 10.73 -11.46
CA ASN A 156 6.22 11.70 -12.54
C ASN A 156 7.64 11.56 -13.14
N SER A 157 7.75 10.75 -14.18
CA SER A 157 9.02 10.43 -14.85
C SER A 157 9.70 11.64 -15.45
N LEU A 158 8.96 12.62 -15.99
CA LEU A 158 9.57 13.83 -16.58
C LEU A 158 10.23 14.70 -15.50
N ILE A 159 9.58 14.88 -14.35
CA ILE A 159 10.18 15.61 -13.23
C ILE A 159 11.39 14.85 -12.69
N TRP A 160 11.30 13.52 -12.61
CA TRP A 160 12.42 12.67 -12.21
C TRP A 160 13.62 12.84 -13.14
N LEU A 161 13.38 12.80 -14.46
CA LEU A 161 14.42 13.03 -15.48
C LEU A 161 15.13 14.38 -15.29
N LEU A 162 14.36 15.47 -15.07
CA LEU A 162 14.94 16.79 -14.82
C LEU A 162 15.78 16.82 -13.54
N ASN A 163 15.35 16.13 -12.47
CA ASN A 163 16.11 15.99 -11.23
C ASN A 163 17.43 15.25 -11.44
N MET A 164 17.46 14.25 -12.32
CA MET A 164 18.68 13.53 -12.72
C MET A 164 19.60 14.36 -13.64
N GLY A 165 19.22 15.59 -14.01
CA GLY A 165 19.97 16.44 -14.95
C GLY A 165 19.69 16.17 -16.41
N GLY A 166 18.72 15.32 -16.71
CA GLY A 166 18.23 15.07 -18.08
C GLY A 166 17.40 16.22 -18.63
N ASN A 167 17.03 16.12 -19.89
CA ASN A 167 16.22 17.11 -20.61
C ASN A 167 15.21 16.39 -21.51
N TYR A 168 14.14 17.08 -21.86
CA TYR A 168 13.18 16.63 -22.88
C TYR A 168 12.70 17.81 -23.71
N THR A 169 12.35 17.52 -24.95
CA THR A 169 11.70 18.45 -25.87
C THR A 169 10.32 17.93 -26.22
N TRP A 170 9.36 18.82 -26.30
CA TRP A 170 8.02 18.54 -26.77
C TRP A 170 7.74 19.32 -28.04
N GLU A 171 7.57 18.59 -29.15
CA GLU A 171 7.11 19.17 -30.44
C GLU A 171 5.59 18.91 -30.48
N GLY A 172 4.80 19.87 -29.94
CA GLY A 172 3.34 19.82 -29.87
C GLY A 172 2.62 20.00 -31.18
#